data_40699efe548ca640ff4cd4807909e6e3
#
_entry.id   40699efe548ca640ff4cd4807909e6e3
#
_cell.length_a   1.000
_cell.length_b   1.000
_cell.length_c   1.000
_cell.angle_alpha   90.00
_cell.angle_beta   90.00
_cell.angle_gamma   90.00
#
_symmetry.space_group_name_H-M   'P 1'
#
loop_
_entity.id
_entity.type
_entity.pdbx_description
1 polymer ?
#
loop_
_entity_poly.entity_id
_entity_poly.type
_entity_poly.pdbx_seq_one_letter_code
_entity_poly.pdbx_strand_id
1 'polypeptide(L)'
;MEAWDMRLTKRVENALDTGHPRRITMFFCRNIAPWSFAFLFAAIGSLFPGGALGQALDPMKQWGQWRGPLGTGVAPHGNPPLEWSETKNVKWKIELPGLGHSSPIVWGELVFVTAAEGVGARKPFTGLTPEGAHNNMDPESVFQFAVMAISLEDGGIVWRRTLAEHQPHQSTHESATWASNSPVTDGEHLIAFFGSNGLYCLDMGGRLLWEKDLGDMLVKHGHGEGASPALYGETVIVNWDHEGESFIVALAKRTGEELWRQPRDEVTSWATPIVAEHNGIPQVVVSGTKRVRGYGLKNGEILWEAAGLPGNVVATPVAADGVVYAAGSY
;
A
#
# COMPACT_ATOMS: atom_id res chain seq x y z
N MET A 1 -20.72 -10.63 10.70
CA MET A 1 -19.79 -10.10 9.68
C MET A 1 -18.44 -10.68 10.02
N GLU A 2 -17.95 -11.58 9.18
CA GLU A 2 -16.75 -12.35 9.47
C GLU A 2 -15.53 -11.55 9.00
N ALA A 3 -14.49 -11.53 9.81
CA ALA A 3 -13.23 -10.91 9.49
C ALA A 3 -12.45 -11.77 8.47
N TRP A 4 -11.70 -11.15 7.61
CA TRP A 4 -11.00 -11.77 6.49
C TRP A 4 -9.49 -11.75 6.74
N ASP A 5 -8.83 -12.87 6.50
CA ASP A 5 -7.37 -12.91 6.39
C ASP A 5 -6.98 -12.98 4.90
N MET A 6 -6.13 -12.07 4.50
CA MET A 6 -5.63 -11.96 3.14
C MET A 6 -4.17 -12.40 3.11
N ARG A 7 -3.91 -13.53 2.50
CA ARG A 7 -2.54 -13.96 2.20
C ARG A 7 -2.29 -13.94 0.70
N LEU A 8 -1.36 -13.11 0.31
CA LEU A 8 -0.74 -13.17 -1.00
C LEU A 8 0.30 -14.28 -0.99
N THR A 9 0.09 -15.33 -1.76
CA THR A 9 1.18 -16.23 -2.11
C THR A 9 1.65 -15.92 -3.52
N LYS A 10 2.84 -15.41 -3.57
CA LYS A 10 3.61 -15.33 -4.80
C LYS A 10 4.21 -16.70 -5.05
N ARG A 11 3.68 -17.46 -5.99
CA ARG A 11 4.46 -18.55 -6.61
C ARG A 11 5.35 -17.90 -7.65
N VAL A 12 6.60 -17.69 -7.29
CA VAL A 12 7.65 -17.46 -8.29
C VAL A 12 7.89 -18.81 -8.94
N GLU A 13 7.22 -19.09 -10.03
CA GLU A 13 7.69 -20.12 -10.94
C GLU A 13 8.96 -19.58 -11.58
N ASN A 14 10.09 -20.22 -11.28
CA ASN A 14 11.31 -20.06 -12.05
C ASN A 14 11.06 -20.63 -13.45
N ALA A 15 10.36 -19.89 -14.28
CA ALA A 15 10.33 -20.09 -15.71
C ALA A 15 11.56 -19.37 -16.27
N LEU A 16 12.65 -20.09 -16.34
CA LEU A 16 13.71 -19.78 -17.27
C LEU A 16 13.08 -19.78 -18.68
N ASP A 17 13.15 -18.60 -19.31
CA ASP A 17 13.02 -18.43 -20.75
C ASP A 17 11.63 -18.61 -21.37
N THR A 18 10.78 -17.58 -21.29
CA THR A 18 9.89 -17.16 -22.39
C THR A 18 9.46 -15.70 -22.11
N GLY A 19 9.68 -14.80 -23.07
CA GLY A 19 9.45 -13.36 -22.98
C GLY A 19 7.98 -12.92 -22.81
N HIS A 20 7.31 -13.44 -21.81
CA HIS A 20 5.95 -13.04 -21.43
C HIS A 20 5.98 -12.10 -20.22
N PRO A 21 5.21 -11.04 -20.22
CA PRO A 21 5.13 -10.11 -19.08
C PRO A 21 4.65 -10.86 -17.83
N ARG A 22 5.34 -10.66 -16.72
CA ARG A 22 4.94 -11.17 -15.40
C ARG A 22 3.57 -10.57 -15.04
N ARG A 23 2.61 -11.43 -14.69
CA ARG A 23 1.25 -11.02 -14.36
C ARG A 23 1.00 -11.12 -12.85
N ILE A 24 0.24 -10.19 -12.30
CA ILE A 24 -0.23 -10.26 -10.92
C ILE A 24 -1.37 -11.28 -10.85
N THR A 25 -1.25 -12.23 -9.93
CA THR A 25 -2.34 -13.18 -9.67
C THR A 25 -2.75 -13.07 -8.20
N MET A 26 -4.02 -12.79 -7.95
CA MET A 26 -4.59 -12.70 -6.61
C MET A 26 -5.43 -13.91 -6.28
N PHE A 27 -5.30 -14.39 -5.05
CA PHE A 27 -6.12 -15.47 -4.47
C PHE A 27 -6.87 -14.94 -3.25
N PHE A 28 -8.12 -15.30 -3.12
CA PHE A 28 -8.93 -14.95 -1.97
C PHE A 28 -9.54 -16.18 -1.30
N CYS A 29 -9.43 -16.30 0.03
CA CYS A 29 -9.90 -17.45 0.79
C CYS A 29 -11.11 -17.09 1.65
N ARG A 30 -12.12 -17.97 1.74
CA ARG A 30 -13.33 -17.78 2.56
C ARG A 30 -13.61 -18.99 3.43
N ASN A 31 -14.03 -18.74 4.68
CA ASN A 31 -14.65 -19.76 5.56
C ASN A 31 -16.17 -19.73 5.36
N ILE A 32 -16.79 -20.88 5.06
CA ILE A 32 -18.23 -21.00 4.85
C ILE A 32 -18.83 -21.66 6.10
N ALA A 33 -19.57 -20.89 6.90
CA ALA A 33 -20.46 -21.45 7.90
C ALA A 33 -21.87 -21.60 7.29
N PRO A 34 -22.58 -22.72 7.51
CA PRO A 34 -23.91 -22.90 6.94
C PRO A 34 -24.97 -22.10 7.72
N TRP A 35 -25.67 -21.23 7.04
CA TRP A 35 -26.82 -20.50 7.58
C TRP A 35 -28.13 -21.22 7.23
N SER A 36 -28.90 -21.52 8.24
CA SER A 36 -30.28 -21.99 8.09
C SER A 36 -31.20 -20.81 7.85
N PHE A 37 -31.87 -20.78 6.71
CA PHE A 37 -32.89 -19.78 6.38
C PHE A 37 -34.19 -20.09 7.13
N ALA A 38 -34.69 -19.15 7.93
CA ALA A 38 -36.05 -19.07 8.37
C ALA A 38 -36.75 -17.89 7.70
N PHE A 39 -37.68 -18.16 6.78
CA PHE A 39 -38.54 -17.13 6.19
C PHE A 39 -39.68 -16.81 7.16
N LEU A 40 -39.82 -15.54 7.51
CA LEU A 40 -41.06 -15.04 8.12
C LEU A 40 -41.58 -13.86 7.26
N PHE A 41 -42.75 -14.05 6.65
CA PHE A 41 -43.51 -13.01 5.99
C PHE A 41 -44.25 -12.14 7.00
N ALA A 42 -44.15 -10.83 6.93
CA ALA A 42 -45.09 -9.90 7.52
C ALA A 42 -45.18 -8.58 6.74
N ALA A 43 -46.37 -8.37 6.36
CA ALA A 43 -47.20 -7.26 5.90
C ALA A 43 -46.61 -5.84 5.72
N ILE A 44 -47.08 -5.28 4.62
CA ILE A 44 -46.97 -3.95 3.99
C ILE A 44 -47.42 -2.84 4.95
N GLY A 45 -46.53 -1.86 5.12
CA GLY A 45 -46.83 -0.51 5.62
C GLY A 45 -45.91 0.49 4.93
N SER A 46 -46.52 1.27 4.04
CA SER A 46 -45.82 2.33 3.30
C SER A 46 -45.44 3.48 4.23
N LEU A 47 -44.16 3.63 4.52
CA LEU A 47 -43.56 4.83 5.07
C LEU A 47 -42.28 5.08 4.27
N PHE A 48 -42.09 6.29 3.78
CA PHE A 48 -40.91 6.76 3.07
C PHE A 48 -39.65 6.37 3.85
N PRO A 49 -38.67 5.66 3.27
CA PRO A 49 -37.44 5.43 3.96
C PRO A 49 -36.63 6.73 3.95
N GLY A 50 -36.58 7.43 5.07
CA GLY A 50 -35.46 8.30 5.36
C GLY A 50 -34.21 7.45 5.15
N GLY A 51 -33.25 7.93 4.32
CA GLY A 51 -32.05 7.19 3.96
C GLY A 51 -31.41 6.62 5.23
N ALA A 52 -31.30 5.30 5.28
CA ALA A 52 -30.49 4.63 6.28
C ALA A 52 -29.06 5.18 6.10
N LEU A 53 -28.61 6.00 7.03
CA LEU A 53 -27.21 6.32 7.20
C LEU A 53 -26.54 4.96 7.43
N GLY A 54 -25.86 4.44 6.39
CA GLY A 54 -25.14 3.20 6.48
C GLY A 54 -24.21 3.27 7.69
N GLN A 55 -24.33 2.31 8.59
CA GLN A 55 -23.49 2.27 9.78
C GLN A 55 -22.03 2.26 9.34
N ALA A 56 -21.22 3.22 9.81
CA ALA A 56 -19.80 3.30 9.47
C ALA A 56 -19.14 1.97 9.80
N LEU A 57 -18.33 1.47 8.88
CA LEU A 57 -17.63 0.20 9.06
C LEU A 57 -16.60 0.36 10.19
N ASP A 58 -16.48 -0.66 11.03
CA ASP A 58 -15.49 -0.71 12.10
C ASP A 58 -14.08 -0.86 11.48
N PRO A 59 -13.19 0.14 11.61
CA PRO A 59 -11.85 0.08 11.03
C PRO A 59 -11.01 -1.12 11.50
N MET A 60 -11.25 -1.59 12.73
CA MET A 60 -10.55 -2.75 13.29
C MET A 60 -10.90 -4.07 12.60
N LYS A 61 -11.99 -4.09 11.83
CA LYS A 61 -12.44 -5.23 11.01
C LYS A 61 -12.08 -5.06 9.53
N GLN A 62 -11.39 -3.99 9.18
CA GLN A 62 -10.94 -3.73 7.81
C GLN A 62 -9.44 -3.97 7.69
N TRP A 63 -8.95 -4.16 6.48
CA TRP A 63 -7.52 -4.27 6.16
C TRP A 63 -7.11 -3.07 5.30
N GLY A 64 -7.32 -1.86 5.83
CA GLY A 64 -7.24 -0.60 5.09
C GLY A 64 -5.83 -0.10 4.80
N GLN A 65 -4.77 -0.78 5.24
CA GLN A 65 -3.38 -0.35 5.07
C GLN A 65 -2.39 -1.52 5.10
N TRP A 66 -1.13 -1.23 4.78
CA TRP A 66 0.00 -2.13 4.96
C TRP A 66 0.02 -2.70 6.37
N ARG A 67 0.06 -4.03 6.49
CA ARG A 67 0.01 -4.80 7.76
C ARG A 67 -1.28 -4.61 8.58
N GLY A 68 -2.36 -4.19 7.94
CA GLY A 68 -3.71 -4.19 8.53
C GLY A 68 -3.98 -3.10 9.56
N PRO A 69 -5.09 -3.20 10.31
CA PRO A 69 -5.60 -2.10 11.13
C PRO A 69 -4.65 -1.64 12.22
N LEU A 70 -3.82 -2.53 12.75
CA LEU A 70 -2.82 -2.24 13.78
C LEU A 70 -1.43 -1.92 13.23
N GLY A 71 -1.20 -2.06 11.91
CA GLY A 71 0.12 -1.96 11.31
C GLY A 71 1.10 -3.07 11.75
N THR A 72 0.62 -4.10 12.42
CA THR A 72 1.43 -5.18 13.02
C THR A 72 1.44 -6.47 12.20
N GLY A 73 0.57 -6.59 11.19
CA GLY A 73 0.32 -7.83 10.45
C GLY A 73 -0.67 -8.77 11.14
N VAL A 74 -1.26 -8.34 12.24
CA VAL A 74 -2.28 -9.11 12.97
C VAL A 74 -3.67 -8.65 12.54
N ALA A 75 -4.54 -9.61 12.22
CA ALA A 75 -5.97 -9.40 12.01
C ALA A 75 -6.71 -9.76 13.32
N PRO A 76 -7.09 -8.77 14.17
CA PRO A 76 -7.64 -9.06 15.50
C PRO A 76 -8.92 -9.89 15.48
N HIS A 77 -9.66 -9.82 14.37
CA HIS A 77 -10.92 -10.54 14.15
C HIS A 77 -10.81 -11.58 13.03
N GLY A 78 -9.58 -11.91 12.60
CA GLY A 78 -9.33 -12.85 11.53
C GLY A 78 -9.60 -14.29 11.95
N ASN A 79 -10.22 -15.05 11.05
CA ASN A 79 -10.39 -16.49 11.18
C ASN A 79 -10.04 -17.16 9.85
N PRO A 80 -8.75 -17.20 9.48
CA PRO A 80 -8.32 -17.76 8.21
C PRO A 80 -8.47 -19.27 8.19
N PRO A 81 -8.69 -19.87 7.01
CA PRO A 81 -8.62 -21.31 6.87
C PRO A 81 -7.22 -21.82 7.22
N LEU A 82 -7.12 -22.91 7.96
CA LEU A 82 -5.84 -23.55 8.32
C LEU A 82 -5.24 -24.34 7.16
N GLU A 83 -6.08 -24.74 6.20
CA GLU A 83 -5.65 -25.47 5.00
C GLU A 83 -6.21 -24.77 3.76
N TRP A 84 -5.38 -24.62 2.74
CA TRP A 84 -5.74 -24.02 1.46
C TRP A 84 -4.85 -24.51 0.33
N SER A 85 -5.42 -24.58 -0.86
CA SER A 85 -4.75 -24.94 -2.10
C SER A 85 -5.47 -24.26 -3.27
N GLU A 86 -5.01 -24.43 -4.49
CA GLU A 86 -5.70 -23.90 -5.69
C GLU A 86 -7.16 -24.38 -5.82
N THR A 87 -7.51 -25.50 -5.19
CA THR A 87 -8.85 -26.12 -5.26
C THR A 87 -9.56 -26.17 -3.92
N LYS A 88 -8.94 -25.69 -2.83
CA LYS A 88 -9.50 -25.74 -1.49
C LYS A 88 -9.41 -24.37 -0.82
N ASN A 89 -10.54 -23.85 -0.37
CA ASN A 89 -10.64 -22.57 0.34
C ASN A 89 -10.18 -21.35 -0.45
N VAL A 90 -10.06 -21.43 -1.78
CA VAL A 90 -9.90 -20.29 -2.68
C VAL A 90 -11.27 -19.91 -3.22
N LYS A 91 -11.70 -18.66 -2.97
CA LYS A 91 -13.00 -18.16 -3.44
C LYS A 91 -12.93 -17.80 -4.92
N TRP A 92 -11.90 -17.10 -5.33
CA TRP A 92 -11.65 -16.71 -6.70
C TRP A 92 -10.15 -16.45 -6.95
N LYS A 93 -9.78 -16.45 -8.22
CA LYS A 93 -8.44 -16.14 -8.71
C LYS A 93 -8.58 -15.32 -9.99
N ILE A 94 -7.94 -14.17 -10.06
CA ILE A 94 -7.95 -13.31 -11.24
C ILE A 94 -6.53 -12.90 -11.63
N GLU A 95 -6.34 -12.65 -12.91
CA GLU A 95 -5.16 -11.97 -13.43
C GLU A 95 -5.43 -10.48 -13.51
N LEU A 96 -4.46 -9.67 -13.08
CA LEU A 96 -4.53 -8.22 -13.13
C LEU A 96 -3.61 -7.68 -14.23
N PRO A 97 -4.03 -6.60 -14.93
CA PRO A 97 -3.17 -5.94 -15.89
C PRO A 97 -1.98 -5.28 -15.22
N GLY A 98 -0.80 -5.40 -15.84
CA GLY A 98 0.43 -4.76 -15.36
C GLY A 98 1.19 -5.54 -14.30
N LEU A 99 2.15 -4.85 -13.69
CA LEU A 99 3.02 -5.36 -12.62
C LEU A 99 2.73 -4.61 -11.33
N GLY A 100 2.75 -5.31 -10.19
CA GLY A 100 2.60 -4.69 -8.88
C GLY A 100 3.07 -5.61 -7.76
N HIS A 101 3.67 -5.02 -6.73
CA HIS A 101 4.06 -5.69 -5.51
C HIS A 101 3.37 -5.08 -4.28
N SER A 102 2.41 -4.18 -4.51
CA SER A 102 1.59 -3.65 -3.43
C SER A 102 0.86 -4.77 -2.70
N SER A 103 0.78 -4.68 -1.38
CA SER A 103 -0.17 -5.49 -0.64
C SER A 103 -1.57 -5.00 -0.94
N PRO A 104 -2.49 -5.91 -1.26
CA PRO A 104 -3.90 -5.54 -1.35
C PRO A 104 -4.39 -5.02 -0.02
N ILE A 105 -5.24 -4.01 -0.06
CA ILE A 105 -5.99 -3.54 1.11
C ILE A 105 -7.47 -3.79 0.90
N VAL A 106 -8.22 -3.94 1.99
CA VAL A 106 -9.64 -4.28 1.95
C VAL A 106 -10.44 -3.31 2.78
N TRP A 107 -11.53 -2.79 2.19
CA TRP A 107 -12.49 -1.98 2.90
C TRP A 107 -13.91 -2.26 2.38
N GLY A 108 -14.78 -2.70 3.28
CA GLY A 108 -16.12 -3.16 2.90
C GLY A 108 -16.07 -4.35 1.95
N GLU A 109 -16.70 -4.20 0.81
CA GLU A 109 -16.78 -5.22 -0.24
C GLU A 109 -15.74 -5.02 -1.36
N LEU A 110 -14.73 -4.17 -1.14
CA LEU A 110 -13.72 -3.85 -2.14
C LEU A 110 -12.31 -4.20 -1.69
N VAL A 111 -11.54 -4.70 -2.64
CA VAL A 111 -10.09 -4.90 -2.54
C VAL A 111 -9.40 -3.90 -3.44
N PHE A 112 -8.41 -3.17 -2.93
CA PHE A 112 -7.66 -2.20 -3.73
C PHE A 112 -6.21 -2.64 -3.90
N VAL A 113 -5.71 -2.46 -5.12
CA VAL A 113 -4.31 -2.72 -5.49
C VAL A 113 -3.80 -1.63 -6.43
N THR A 114 -2.49 -1.45 -6.44
CA THR A 114 -1.78 -0.62 -7.41
C THR A 114 -1.10 -1.48 -8.46
N ALA A 115 -0.99 -0.97 -9.68
CA ALA A 115 -0.28 -1.61 -10.78
C ALA A 115 0.39 -0.59 -11.68
N ALA A 116 1.50 -0.98 -12.29
CA ALA A 116 2.17 -0.28 -13.37
C ALA A 116 2.17 -1.17 -14.61
N GLU A 117 1.47 -0.74 -15.67
CA GLU A 117 1.30 -1.50 -16.90
C GLU A 117 2.06 -0.83 -18.05
N GLY A 118 3.02 -1.55 -18.63
CA GLY A 118 3.72 -1.09 -19.83
C GLY A 118 2.79 -1.05 -21.03
N VAL A 119 2.71 0.09 -21.69
CA VAL A 119 1.80 0.30 -22.83
C VAL A 119 2.53 0.86 -24.05
N GLY A 120 1.96 0.63 -25.23
CA GLY A 120 2.49 1.14 -26.49
C GLY A 120 3.72 0.40 -27.02
N ALA A 121 4.44 1.02 -27.92
CA ALA A 121 5.67 0.47 -28.50
C ALA A 121 6.83 0.53 -27.50
N ARG A 122 7.76 -0.40 -27.65
CA ARG A 122 9.02 -0.41 -26.89
C ARG A 122 9.75 0.92 -27.11
N LYS A 123 10.14 1.55 -26.00
CA LYS A 123 10.87 2.81 -25.96
C LYS A 123 12.20 2.59 -25.25
N PRO A 124 13.35 2.87 -25.88
CA PRO A 124 14.63 2.71 -25.20
C PRO A 124 14.67 3.50 -23.89
N PHE A 125 15.20 2.88 -22.87
CA PHE A 125 15.45 3.54 -21.59
C PHE A 125 16.72 4.40 -21.71
N THR A 126 16.60 5.67 -21.38
CA THR A 126 17.69 6.65 -21.37
C THR A 126 17.87 7.30 -20.00
N GLY A 127 17.21 6.74 -18.99
CA GLY A 127 17.25 7.23 -17.61
C GLY A 127 18.53 6.80 -16.89
N LEU A 128 18.56 7.07 -15.60
CA LEU A 128 19.73 6.85 -14.75
C LEU A 128 19.83 5.38 -14.33
N THR A 129 21.00 4.79 -14.58
CA THR A 129 21.38 3.50 -13.96
C THR A 129 22.38 3.80 -12.84
N PRO A 130 22.00 3.69 -11.56
CA PRO A 130 22.88 3.97 -10.43
C PRO A 130 24.08 3.03 -10.36
N GLU A 131 25.15 3.49 -9.73
CA GLU A 131 26.32 2.66 -9.43
C GLU A 131 25.91 1.44 -8.58
N GLY A 132 26.45 0.28 -8.91
CA GLY A 132 26.15 -0.98 -8.24
C GLY A 132 24.78 -1.58 -8.58
N ALA A 133 24.10 -1.06 -9.61
CA ALA A 133 22.88 -1.67 -10.15
C ALA A 133 23.11 -3.13 -10.58
N HIS A 134 22.24 -4.03 -10.17
CA HIS A 134 22.28 -5.44 -10.49
C HIS A 134 20.88 -6.03 -10.50
N ASN A 135 20.62 -6.97 -11.40
CA ASN A 135 19.31 -7.62 -11.57
C ASN A 135 18.16 -6.61 -11.76
N ASN A 136 18.45 -5.50 -12.44
CA ASN A 136 17.48 -4.45 -12.68
C ASN A 136 16.68 -4.72 -13.96
N MET A 137 15.45 -4.27 -13.95
CA MET A 137 14.57 -4.17 -15.12
C MET A 137 14.48 -2.69 -15.52
N ASP A 138 14.84 -2.39 -16.76
CA ASP A 138 14.65 -1.07 -17.31
C ASP A 138 13.21 -0.85 -17.77
N PRO A 139 12.66 0.35 -17.63
CA PRO A 139 11.32 0.65 -18.13
C PRO A 139 11.38 0.90 -19.65
N GLU A 140 11.30 -0.18 -20.42
CA GLU A 140 11.40 -0.14 -21.88
C GLU A 140 10.10 0.26 -22.60
N SER A 141 9.19 0.95 -21.93
CA SER A 141 7.94 1.48 -22.50
C SER A 141 7.42 2.65 -21.64
N VAL A 142 6.39 3.30 -22.10
CA VAL A 142 5.53 4.13 -21.26
C VAL A 142 4.74 3.21 -20.33
N PHE A 143 4.57 3.61 -19.09
CA PHE A 143 3.78 2.88 -18.11
C PHE A 143 2.55 3.67 -17.69
N GLN A 144 1.42 2.99 -17.60
CA GLN A 144 0.22 3.48 -16.94
C GLN A 144 0.26 3.07 -15.47
N PHE A 145 0.26 4.05 -14.59
CA PHE A 145 0.15 3.87 -13.15
C PHE A 145 -1.31 3.87 -12.75
N ALA A 146 -1.81 2.77 -12.22
CA ALA A 146 -3.22 2.60 -11.98
C ALA A 146 -3.54 2.04 -10.60
N VAL A 147 -4.70 2.43 -10.09
CA VAL A 147 -5.39 1.80 -8.97
C VAL A 147 -6.57 1.01 -9.50
N MET A 148 -6.81 -0.16 -8.92
CA MET A 148 -7.96 -1.00 -9.21
C MET A 148 -8.73 -1.29 -7.95
N ALA A 149 -10.06 -1.20 -8.02
CA ALA A 149 -10.97 -1.76 -7.04
C ALA A 149 -11.58 -3.05 -7.59
N ILE A 150 -11.52 -4.09 -6.78
CA ILE A 150 -11.89 -5.44 -7.13
C ILE A 150 -12.99 -5.87 -6.16
N SER A 151 -14.05 -6.48 -6.67
CA SER A 151 -15.12 -7.03 -5.85
C SER A 151 -14.60 -8.18 -4.96
N LEU A 152 -14.81 -8.06 -3.66
CA LEU A 152 -14.51 -9.10 -2.69
C LEU A 152 -15.37 -10.34 -2.91
N GLU A 153 -16.56 -10.18 -3.53
CA GLU A 153 -17.52 -11.25 -3.75
C GLU A 153 -17.05 -12.23 -4.84
N ASP A 154 -16.60 -11.71 -5.99
CA ASP A 154 -16.35 -12.54 -7.18
C ASP A 154 -15.02 -12.27 -7.88
N GLY A 155 -14.21 -11.32 -7.40
CA GLY A 155 -12.94 -10.93 -8.00
C GLY A 155 -13.08 -10.05 -9.24
N GLY A 156 -14.29 -9.63 -9.62
CA GLY A 156 -14.51 -8.73 -10.75
C GLY A 156 -13.90 -7.35 -10.52
N ILE A 157 -13.25 -6.76 -11.53
CA ILE A 157 -12.77 -5.38 -11.47
C ILE A 157 -13.98 -4.44 -11.51
N VAL A 158 -14.26 -3.77 -10.38
CA VAL A 158 -15.34 -2.79 -10.26
C VAL A 158 -14.99 -1.50 -10.99
N TRP A 159 -13.77 -1.03 -10.79
CA TRP A 159 -13.22 0.09 -11.53
C TRP A 159 -11.68 0.02 -11.59
N ARG A 160 -11.12 0.62 -12.63
CA ARG A 160 -9.69 0.89 -12.81
C ARG A 160 -9.49 2.36 -13.10
N ARG A 161 -8.58 3.01 -12.41
CA ARG A 161 -8.23 4.41 -12.63
C ARG A 161 -6.75 4.53 -12.95
N THR A 162 -6.42 4.94 -14.17
CA THR A 162 -5.08 5.38 -14.55
C THR A 162 -4.88 6.79 -14.01
N LEU A 163 -3.79 6.98 -13.27
CA LEU A 163 -3.47 8.22 -12.56
C LEU A 163 -2.32 8.98 -13.24
N ALA A 164 -1.36 8.25 -13.82
CA ALA A 164 -0.26 8.81 -14.59
C ALA A 164 0.09 7.90 -15.77
N GLU A 165 0.70 8.48 -16.79
CA GLU A 165 1.19 7.77 -17.97
C GLU A 165 2.50 8.39 -18.46
N HIS A 166 3.64 7.75 -18.16
CA HIS A 166 4.97 8.17 -18.60
C HIS A 166 5.97 7.01 -18.46
N GLN A 167 7.16 7.18 -19.02
CA GLN A 167 8.27 6.26 -18.80
C GLN A 167 8.92 6.59 -17.45
N PRO A 168 9.05 5.62 -16.50
CA PRO A 168 9.78 5.84 -15.25
C PRO A 168 11.19 6.35 -15.49
N HIS A 169 11.69 7.24 -14.64
CA HIS A 169 13.01 7.86 -14.77
C HIS A 169 14.14 6.93 -14.32
N GLN A 170 13.84 5.87 -13.56
CA GLN A 170 14.80 4.91 -13.02
C GLN A 170 14.31 3.48 -13.19
N SER A 171 15.26 2.54 -13.31
CA SER A 171 15.01 1.10 -13.29
C SER A 171 14.48 0.63 -11.94
N THR A 172 14.04 -0.61 -11.88
CA THR A 172 13.66 -1.29 -10.63
C THR A 172 14.31 -2.66 -10.57
N HIS A 173 14.54 -3.20 -9.36
CA HIS A 173 15.05 -4.57 -9.21
C HIS A 173 14.03 -5.59 -9.72
N GLU A 174 14.50 -6.72 -10.25
CA GLU A 174 13.61 -7.77 -10.80
C GLU A 174 12.61 -8.35 -9.78
N SER A 175 12.86 -8.22 -8.46
CA SER A 175 11.94 -8.61 -7.40
C SER A 175 11.00 -7.47 -6.95
N ALA A 176 11.04 -6.31 -7.59
CA ALA A 176 10.20 -5.15 -7.33
C ALA A 176 9.44 -4.70 -8.59
N THR A 177 8.67 -3.66 -8.50
CA THR A 177 8.00 -3.00 -9.64
C THR A 177 7.86 -1.51 -9.34
N TRP A 178 7.49 -0.71 -10.35
CA TRP A 178 7.14 0.71 -10.18
C TRP A 178 5.78 0.92 -9.49
N ALA A 179 5.14 -0.15 -9.00
CA ALA A 179 3.94 -0.16 -8.16
C ALA A 179 4.12 -1.10 -6.98
N SER A 180 5.21 -0.90 -6.20
CA SER A 180 5.50 -1.69 -5.00
C SER A 180 4.85 -1.12 -3.74
N ASN A 181 4.55 0.17 -3.73
CA ASN A 181 3.92 0.86 -2.60
C ASN A 181 2.47 0.40 -2.44
N SER A 182 2.08 0.03 -1.23
CA SER A 182 0.71 -0.37 -0.93
C SER A 182 -0.17 0.85 -0.73
N PRO A 183 -1.41 0.87 -1.25
CA PRO A 183 -2.35 1.94 -0.97
C PRO A 183 -2.80 1.92 0.49
N VAL A 184 -3.44 2.99 0.95
CA VAL A 184 -4.08 3.08 2.28
C VAL A 184 -5.42 3.78 2.17
N THR A 185 -6.39 3.36 3.00
CA THR A 185 -7.73 3.95 3.04
C THR A 185 -8.30 3.99 4.46
N ASP A 186 -9.15 4.98 4.70
CA ASP A 186 -10.01 5.10 5.88
C ASP A 186 -11.50 4.84 5.57
N GLY A 187 -11.81 4.48 4.31
CA GLY A 187 -13.16 4.25 3.83
C GLY A 187 -13.83 5.48 3.22
N GLU A 188 -13.21 6.65 3.29
CA GLU A 188 -13.61 7.87 2.58
C GLU A 188 -12.59 8.26 1.52
N HIS A 189 -11.32 8.16 1.85
CA HIS A 189 -10.19 8.53 1.02
C HIS A 189 -9.32 7.30 0.76
N LEU A 190 -8.92 7.14 -0.48
CA LEU A 190 -7.98 6.12 -0.93
C LEU A 190 -6.70 6.81 -1.39
N ILE A 191 -5.62 6.60 -0.69
CA ILE A 191 -4.31 7.18 -1.00
C ILE A 191 -3.49 6.14 -1.75
N ALA A 192 -3.06 6.48 -2.96
CA ALA A 192 -2.16 5.68 -3.78
C ALA A 192 -0.86 6.43 -4.00
N PHE A 193 0.26 5.74 -3.79
CA PHE A 193 1.59 6.31 -3.93
C PHE A 193 2.43 5.44 -4.87
N PHE A 194 3.04 6.08 -5.84
CA PHE A 194 3.92 5.44 -6.82
C PHE A 194 5.33 6.04 -6.79
N GLY A 195 5.74 6.52 -5.61
CA GLY A 195 7.02 7.17 -5.45
C GLY A 195 7.17 8.40 -6.32
N SER A 196 8.22 8.46 -7.12
CA SER A 196 8.49 9.53 -8.09
C SER A 196 7.43 9.65 -9.19
N ASN A 197 6.52 8.66 -9.30
CA ASN A 197 5.43 8.69 -10.29
C ASN A 197 4.13 9.27 -9.69
N GLY A 198 4.20 9.88 -8.51
CA GLY A 198 3.14 10.68 -7.91
C GLY A 198 2.42 10.06 -6.70
N LEU A 199 1.79 10.94 -5.95
CA LEU A 199 0.92 10.64 -4.81
C LEU A 199 -0.50 11.14 -5.14
N TYR A 200 -1.49 10.29 -4.97
CA TYR A 200 -2.86 10.52 -5.41
C TYR A 200 -3.84 10.21 -4.29
N CYS A 201 -4.85 11.05 -4.15
CA CYS A 201 -6.00 10.78 -3.31
C CYS A 201 -7.26 10.63 -4.17
N LEU A 202 -7.97 9.54 -3.96
CA LEU A 202 -9.23 9.25 -4.64
C LEU A 202 -10.35 9.09 -3.59
N ASP A 203 -11.60 9.26 -4.02
CA ASP A 203 -12.72 8.69 -3.27
C ASP A 203 -12.82 7.18 -3.51
N MET A 204 -13.68 6.50 -2.75
CA MET A 204 -13.86 5.05 -2.87
C MET A 204 -14.46 4.61 -4.21
N GLY A 205 -15.03 5.53 -4.98
CA GLY A 205 -15.52 5.32 -6.34
C GLY A 205 -14.47 5.49 -7.44
N GLY A 206 -13.21 5.82 -7.06
CA GLY A 206 -12.10 6.01 -8.01
C GLY A 206 -12.02 7.40 -8.63
N ARG A 207 -12.79 8.39 -8.14
CA ARG A 207 -12.67 9.78 -8.58
C ARG A 207 -11.45 10.42 -7.91
N LEU A 208 -10.56 11.01 -8.71
CA LEU A 208 -9.40 11.75 -8.21
C LEU A 208 -9.88 13.01 -7.47
N LEU A 209 -9.42 13.18 -6.24
CA LEU A 209 -9.68 14.33 -5.39
C LEU A 209 -8.53 15.34 -5.42
N TRP A 210 -7.31 14.85 -5.29
CA TRP A 210 -6.09 15.65 -5.44
C TRP A 210 -4.91 14.75 -5.82
N GLU A 211 -3.89 15.38 -6.38
CA GLU A 211 -2.61 14.75 -6.72
C GLU A 211 -1.45 15.62 -6.25
N LYS A 212 -0.30 15.01 -6.01
CA LYS A 212 0.92 15.72 -5.61
C LYS A 212 2.15 15.03 -6.18
N ASP A 213 2.96 15.83 -6.82
CA ASP A 213 4.33 15.51 -7.20
C ASP A 213 5.27 15.91 -6.05
N LEU A 214 6.09 14.96 -5.58
CA LEU A 214 7.10 15.19 -4.54
C LEU A 214 8.52 15.27 -5.12
N GLY A 215 8.68 15.09 -6.43
CA GLY A 215 9.94 15.07 -7.16
C GLY A 215 10.38 13.66 -7.56
N ASP A 216 11.65 13.51 -7.91
CA ASP A 216 12.26 12.26 -8.35
C ASP A 216 13.21 11.70 -7.29
N MET A 217 12.99 10.48 -6.83
CA MET A 217 13.93 9.78 -5.96
C MET A 217 15.07 9.18 -6.76
N LEU A 218 16.28 9.32 -6.27
CA LEU A 218 17.42 8.54 -6.72
C LEU A 218 17.61 7.36 -5.75
N VAL A 219 17.10 6.21 -6.11
CA VAL A 219 17.12 5.03 -5.23
C VAL A 219 18.42 4.26 -5.38
N LYS A 220 19.00 3.85 -4.26
CA LYS A 220 20.22 3.05 -4.20
C LYS A 220 20.15 1.83 -5.13
N HIS A 221 21.17 1.65 -5.95
CA HIS A 221 21.27 0.59 -6.95
C HIS A 221 20.11 0.51 -7.97
N GLY A 222 19.23 1.51 -8.02
CA GLY A 222 18.05 1.46 -8.87
C GLY A 222 17.07 0.34 -8.51
N HIS A 223 16.99 -0.03 -7.25
CA HIS A 223 16.16 -1.16 -6.79
C HIS A 223 14.67 -0.84 -6.70
N GLY A 224 14.29 0.39 -7.02
CA GLY A 224 12.89 0.84 -6.99
C GLY A 224 12.44 1.36 -5.62
N GLU A 225 11.29 1.97 -5.62
CA GLU A 225 10.70 2.70 -4.51
C GLU A 225 9.63 1.82 -3.83
N GLY A 226 9.69 1.63 -2.50
CA GLY A 226 8.86 0.63 -1.83
C GLY A 226 8.17 1.10 -0.53
N ALA A 227 8.52 2.29 -0.01
CA ALA A 227 7.85 2.82 1.18
C ALA A 227 6.40 3.20 0.88
N SER A 228 5.44 2.64 1.60
CA SER A 228 4.03 2.97 1.46
C SER A 228 3.68 4.24 2.26
N PRO A 229 2.61 4.98 1.91
CA PRO A 229 2.12 6.06 2.73
C PRO A 229 1.45 5.50 3.99
N ALA A 230 1.47 6.28 5.08
CA ALA A 230 0.65 6.02 6.26
C ALA A 230 -0.50 7.03 6.35
N LEU A 231 -1.62 6.61 6.92
CA LEU A 231 -2.80 7.44 7.12
C LEU A 231 -3.22 7.37 8.58
N TYR A 232 -3.33 8.53 9.23
CA TYR A 232 -3.82 8.62 10.60
C TYR A 232 -4.69 9.88 10.78
N GLY A 233 -5.95 9.67 11.10
CA GLY A 233 -6.93 10.77 11.22
C GLY A 233 -7.02 11.57 9.92
N GLU A 234 -6.70 12.85 9.98
CA GLU A 234 -6.71 13.77 8.83
C GLU A 234 -5.33 13.95 8.16
N THR A 235 -4.36 13.07 8.47
CA THR A 235 -2.96 13.24 8.05
C THR A 235 -2.47 12.06 7.24
N VAL A 236 -1.91 12.34 6.05
CA VAL A 236 -1.15 11.41 5.22
C VAL A 236 0.34 11.65 5.45
N ILE A 237 1.10 10.59 5.71
CA ILE A 237 2.54 10.67 5.96
C ILE A 237 3.28 9.92 4.86
N VAL A 238 4.31 10.55 4.30
CA VAL A 238 5.18 9.95 3.29
C VAL A 238 6.63 10.04 3.74
N ASN A 239 7.33 8.90 3.73
CA ASN A 239 8.77 8.83 3.87
C ASN A 239 9.42 8.94 2.49
N TRP A 240 10.36 9.87 2.32
CA TRP A 240 11.05 10.18 1.08
C TRP A 240 12.56 10.01 1.25
N ASP A 241 12.99 8.82 1.67
CA ASP A 241 14.40 8.50 1.85
C ASP A 241 15.04 8.00 0.54
N HIS A 242 16.03 8.70 0.03
CA HIS A 242 16.75 8.37 -1.20
C HIS A 242 18.19 8.87 -1.17
N GLU A 243 18.96 8.70 -2.23
CA GLU A 243 20.36 9.14 -2.30
C GLU A 243 20.53 10.68 -2.52
N GLY A 244 19.43 11.42 -2.59
CA GLY A 244 19.38 12.88 -2.68
C GLY A 244 18.95 13.54 -1.36
N GLU A 245 18.14 14.58 -1.46
CA GLU A 245 17.61 15.31 -0.30
C GLU A 245 16.42 14.57 0.32
N SER A 246 16.72 13.75 1.32
CA SER A 246 15.70 12.95 2.02
C SER A 246 14.87 13.81 2.96
N PHE A 247 13.59 13.49 3.07
CA PHE A 247 12.65 14.13 4.00
C PHE A 247 11.52 13.19 4.41
N ILE A 248 10.80 13.58 5.44
CA ILE A 248 9.49 13.05 5.77
C ILE A 248 8.48 14.19 5.70
N VAL A 249 7.30 13.95 5.15
CA VAL A 249 6.27 14.96 4.97
C VAL A 249 4.92 14.48 5.47
N ALA A 250 4.18 15.37 6.10
CA ALA A 250 2.78 15.18 6.45
C ALA A 250 1.90 16.11 5.61
N LEU A 251 0.84 15.56 5.07
CA LEU A 251 -0.12 16.24 4.21
C LEU A 251 -1.52 16.16 4.80
N ALA A 252 -2.30 17.21 4.59
CA ALA A 252 -3.73 17.19 4.89
C ALA A 252 -4.43 16.18 3.96
N LYS A 253 -5.08 15.20 4.53
CA LYS A 253 -5.76 14.10 3.80
C LYS A 253 -6.74 14.62 2.74
N ARG A 254 -7.50 15.67 3.04
CA ARG A 254 -8.57 16.18 2.18
C ARG A 254 -8.09 17.03 1.02
N THR A 255 -6.93 17.67 1.15
CA THR A 255 -6.46 18.67 0.17
C THR A 255 -5.09 18.37 -0.42
N GLY A 256 -4.29 17.50 0.19
CA GLY A 256 -2.90 17.28 -0.19
C GLY A 256 -1.97 18.43 0.20
N GLU A 257 -2.46 19.44 0.93
CA GLU A 257 -1.64 20.55 1.41
C GLU A 257 -0.62 20.04 2.44
N GLU A 258 0.59 20.58 2.37
CA GLU A 258 1.67 20.23 3.28
C GLU A 258 1.42 20.85 4.65
N LEU A 259 1.31 20.00 5.68
CA LEU A 259 1.16 20.41 7.07
C LEU A 259 2.52 20.71 7.70
N TRP A 260 3.48 19.83 7.43
CA TRP A 260 4.88 20.00 7.83
C TRP A 260 5.80 19.09 6.99
N ARG A 261 7.07 19.49 6.90
CA ARG A 261 8.13 18.71 6.27
C ARG A 261 9.37 18.77 7.16
N GLN A 262 10.02 17.62 7.35
CA GLN A 262 11.29 17.56 8.07
C GLN A 262 12.37 16.94 7.17
N PRO A 263 13.51 17.64 7.00
CA PRO A 263 14.65 17.06 6.32
C PRO A 263 15.18 15.87 7.13
N ARG A 264 15.71 14.88 6.40
CA ARG A 264 16.30 13.69 6.99
C ARG A 264 17.71 13.52 6.45
N ASP A 265 18.67 13.25 7.33
CA ASP A 265 20.05 12.91 6.97
C ASP A 265 20.19 11.41 6.69
N GLU A 266 19.20 10.82 6.01
CA GLU A 266 19.14 9.42 5.62
C GLU A 266 19.49 9.28 4.14
N VAL A 267 19.93 8.09 3.75
CA VAL A 267 19.99 7.61 2.37
C VAL A 267 18.81 6.67 2.14
N THR A 268 18.75 6.04 0.98
CA THR A 268 17.63 5.15 0.62
C THR A 268 17.23 4.22 1.75
N SER A 269 15.96 4.27 2.12
CA SER A 269 15.27 3.29 2.94
C SER A 269 13.91 2.96 2.32
N TRP A 270 13.43 1.74 2.55
CA TRP A 270 12.16 1.26 2.02
C TRP A 270 11.10 1.07 3.11
N ALA A 271 11.41 1.53 4.33
CA ALA A 271 10.52 1.37 5.48
C ALA A 271 9.29 2.27 5.36
N THR A 272 8.12 1.68 5.46
CA THR A 272 6.85 2.41 5.59
C THR A 272 6.78 3.07 6.97
N PRO A 273 6.42 4.36 7.09
CA PRO A 273 6.17 4.97 8.38
C PRO A 273 4.94 4.36 9.05
N ILE A 274 4.95 4.31 10.38
CA ILE A 274 3.78 3.94 11.18
C ILE A 274 3.41 5.10 12.10
N VAL A 275 2.17 5.13 12.58
CA VAL A 275 1.77 5.99 13.67
C VAL A 275 1.56 5.14 14.92
N ALA A 276 2.32 5.43 15.96
CA ALA A 276 2.22 4.80 17.27
C ALA A 276 1.81 5.82 18.32
N GLU A 277 0.96 5.44 19.26
CA GLU A 277 0.57 6.29 20.35
C GLU A 277 1.32 5.93 21.62
N HIS A 278 1.88 6.93 22.30
CA HIS A 278 2.50 6.78 23.60
C HIS A 278 1.99 7.85 24.55
N ASN A 279 1.41 7.45 25.67
CA ASN A 279 0.79 8.34 26.66
C ASN A 279 -0.24 9.31 26.06
N GLY A 280 -1.05 8.85 25.11
CA GLY A 280 -2.05 9.69 24.43
C GLY A 280 -1.48 10.65 23.37
N ILE A 281 -0.18 10.55 23.05
CA ILE A 281 0.49 11.39 22.05
C ILE A 281 0.82 10.54 20.83
N PRO A 282 0.18 10.80 19.67
CA PRO A 282 0.49 10.10 18.43
C PRO A 282 1.84 10.57 17.88
N GLN A 283 2.66 9.61 17.49
CA GLN A 283 4.00 9.80 16.95
C GLN A 283 4.15 9.07 15.63
N VAL A 284 4.75 9.71 14.66
CA VAL A 284 5.17 9.06 13.41
C VAL A 284 6.52 8.39 13.65
N VAL A 285 6.59 7.08 13.48
CA VAL A 285 7.82 6.31 13.64
C VAL A 285 8.27 5.78 12.30
N VAL A 286 9.51 6.03 11.94
CA VAL A 286 10.10 5.51 10.71
C VAL A 286 11.54 5.05 10.93
N SER A 287 11.86 3.90 10.36
CA SER A 287 13.23 3.38 10.31
C SER A 287 13.96 3.94 9.10
N GLY A 288 15.13 4.50 9.32
CA GLY A 288 16.06 4.92 8.27
C GLY A 288 17.37 4.17 8.37
N THR A 289 18.26 4.36 7.42
CA THR A 289 19.55 3.67 7.32
C THR A 289 20.48 4.02 8.50
N LYS A 290 20.39 5.23 9.02
CA LYS A 290 21.21 5.68 10.16
C LYS A 290 20.45 5.57 11.48
N ARG A 291 19.17 5.90 11.49
CA ARG A 291 18.38 6.03 12.73
C ARG A 291 16.93 5.62 12.54
N VAL A 292 16.36 5.10 13.61
CA VAL A 292 14.92 5.08 13.83
C VAL A 292 14.55 6.39 14.51
N ARG A 293 13.53 7.09 14.00
CA ARG A 293 13.06 8.36 14.56
C ARG A 293 11.58 8.34 14.83
N GLY A 294 11.20 8.96 15.96
CA GLY A 294 9.83 9.31 16.30
C GLY A 294 9.62 10.81 16.14
N TYR A 295 8.63 11.18 15.35
CA TYR A 295 8.23 12.57 15.10
C TYR A 295 6.88 12.85 15.70
N GLY A 296 6.66 14.06 16.23
CA GLY A 296 5.34 14.52 16.62
C GLY A 296 4.41 14.58 15.40
N LEU A 297 3.28 13.88 15.44
CA LEU A 297 2.34 13.85 14.32
C LEU A 297 1.87 15.24 13.91
N LYS A 298 1.70 16.15 14.87
CA LYS A 298 1.13 17.48 14.65
C LYS A 298 2.08 18.45 13.96
N ASN A 299 3.39 18.38 14.23
CA ASN A 299 4.35 19.43 13.86
C ASN A 299 5.67 18.88 13.29
N GLY A 300 5.84 17.56 13.24
CA GLY A 300 7.03 16.91 12.71
C GLY A 300 8.29 17.06 13.58
N GLU A 301 8.22 17.61 14.78
CA GLU A 301 9.36 17.69 15.68
C GLU A 301 9.92 16.30 16.01
N ILE A 302 11.25 16.14 16.00
CA ILE A 302 11.89 14.91 16.44
C ILE A 302 11.71 14.79 17.96
N LEU A 303 10.91 13.83 18.38
CA LEU A 303 10.68 13.52 19.80
C LEU A 303 11.77 12.64 20.39
N TRP A 304 12.27 11.71 19.58
CA TRP A 304 13.36 10.82 19.93
C TRP A 304 13.99 10.21 18.68
N GLU A 305 15.22 9.73 18.84
CA GLU A 305 15.93 8.96 17.82
C GLU A 305 16.78 7.86 18.47
N ALA A 306 16.98 6.77 17.74
CA ALA A 306 17.84 5.67 18.13
C ALA A 306 18.67 5.21 16.92
N ALA A 307 19.98 5.07 17.13
CA ALA A 307 20.91 4.53 16.15
C ALA A 307 21.07 3.00 16.30
N GLY A 308 21.76 2.37 15.36
CA GLY A 308 22.19 0.98 15.47
C GLY A 308 21.56 0.02 14.47
N LEU A 309 20.75 0.51 13.53
CA LEU A 309 20.34 -0.32 12.39
C LEU A 309 21.50 -0.40 11.37
N PRO A 310 21.73 -1.57 10.74
CA PRO A 310 22.64 -1.68 9.62
C PRO A 310 22.06 -0.96 8.38
N GLY A 311 22.91 -0.73 7.37
CA GLY A 311 22.46 -0.19 6.08
C GLY A 311 21.37 -1.05 5.44
N ASN A 312 20.69 -0.53 4.42
CA ASN A 312 19.60 -1.20 3.70
C ASN A 312 18.39 -1.54 4.57
N VAL A 313 17.73 -0.52 5.11
CA VAL A 313 16.53 -0.70 5.93
C VAL A 313 15.29 -0.87 5.04
N VAL A 314 14.76 -2.08 5.05
CA VAL A 314 13.52 -2.46 4.33
C VAL A 314 12.35 -2.66 5.30
N ALA A 315 12.66 -3.13 6.52
CA ALA A 315 11.64 -3.51 7.48
C ALA A 315 10.90 -2.29 8.04
N THR A 316 9.58 -2.30 7.88
CA THR A 316 8.69 -1.36 8.56
C THR A 316 8.75 -1.61 10.08
N PRO A 317 8.91 -0.58 10.92
CA PRO A 317 8.85 -0.75 12.36
C PRO A 317 7.46 -1.23 12.81
N VAL A 318 7.40 -1.85 13.98
CA VAL A 318 6.14 -2.29 14.61
C VAL A 318 6.11 -1.73 16.03
N ALA A 319 4.96 -1.22 16.45
CA ALA A 319 4.78 -0.74 17.82
C ALA A 319 3.71 -1.57 18.52
N ALA A 320 4.03 -2.03 19.73
CA ALA A 320 3.10 -2.72 20.62
C ALA A 320 3.51 -2.49 22.07
N ASP A 321 2.53 -2.36 22.95
CA ASP A 321 2.74 -2.25 24.42
C ASP A 321 3.76 -1.17 24.85
N GLY A 322 3.76 -0.03 24.14
CA GLY A 322 4.67 1.09 24.39
C GLY A 322 6.11 0.86 23.94
N VAL A 323 6.38 -0.20 23.18
CA VAL A 323 7.69 -0.54 22.62
C VAL A 323 7.66 -0.46 21.11
N VAL A 324 8.70 0.09 20.50
CA VAL A 324 8.94 0.07 19.06
C VAL A 324 9.98 -1.01 18.74
N TYR A 325 9.62 -1.91 17.85
CA TYR A 325 10.48 -2.94 17.29
C TYR A 325 10.92 -2.50 15.90
N ALA A 326 12.22 -2.36 15.71
CA ALA A 326 12.81 -2.01 14.43
C ALA A 326 13.87 -3.04 14.04
N ALA A 327 13.96 -3.35 12.76
CA ALA A 327 14.94 -4.25 12.20
C ALA A 327 15.55 -3.66 10.94
N GLY A 328 16.80 -3.99 10.67
CA GLY A 328 17.47 -3.74 9.41
C GLY A 328 17.89 -5.07 8.78
N SER A 329 18.02 -5.06 7.45
CA SER A 329 18.62 -6.18 6.73
C SER A 329 20.12 -5.92 6.62
N TYR A 330 20.97 -6.78 6.97
CA TYR A 330 22.45 -6.80 6.86
C TYR A 330 23.16 -5.49 6.44
#